data_7f670291e4abdc91c83557d0629efc66
#
_entry.id   7f670291e4abdc91c83557d0629efc66
#
_cell.length_a   1.000
_cell.length_b   1.000
_cell.length_c   1.000
_cell.angle_alpha   90.00
_cell.angle_beta   90.00
_cell.angle_gamma   90.00
#
_symmetry.space_group_name_H-M   'P 1'
#
loop_
_entity.id
_entity.type
_entity.pdbx_description
1 polymer ?
#
loop_
_entity_poly.entity_id
_entity_poly.type
_entity_poly.pdbx_seq_one_letter_code
_entity_poly.pdbx_strand_id
1 'polypeptide(L)'
;MNNIITNKIINKEEKLKYLIAIPCVNRTERNALNIIDKTFEGFEKAGMFESEIDFDIILFESGSIDKSYLNFIEEYKTKYKKNIFIYESNKKENANTNTHRMFLYIRKVPKNYYDFIVWMDDDVFVCQKFMENADAWIKKYANFSFFSSLYVPYRTYFINGSLNVQHADMSNFYGTCCTIFKPEVVNLPIQNWFWQHFELFNFNPDARFRDCIRKKFTSLKKICVSYPSLVQHMNIGSSIYNNKNVNKGHKCNNFVGVDVDPKFYENIK
;
A
#
# COMPACT_ATOMS: atom_id res chain seq x y z
N MET A 1 -2.31 28.27 -5.98
CA MET A 1 -3.34 27.64 -6.83
C MET A 1 -3.97 26.50 -6.05
N ASN A 2 -5.23 26.69 -5.64
CA ASN A 2 -5.99 25.65 -4.95
C ASN A 2 -6.46 24.62 -5.98
N ASN A 3 -5.63 23.61 -6.26
CA ASN A 3 -6.13 22.41 -6.92
C ASN A 3 -7.00 21.67 -5.91
N ILE A 4 -8.27 21.96 -5.94
CA ILE A 4 -9.29 21.18 -5.26
C ILE A 4 -9.21 19.79 -5.87
N ILE A 5 -8.87 18.79 -5.07
CA ILE A 5 -9.02 17.38 -5.44
C ILE A 5 -10.52 17.19 -5.64
N THR A 6 -10.97 17.27 -6.88
CA THR A 6 -12.39 17.10 -7.21
C THR A 6 -12.75 15.64 -6.98
N ASN A 7 -13.67 15.40 -6.06
CA ASN A 7 -14.28 14.09 -5.87
C ASN A 7 -15.13 13.77 -7.11
N LYS A 8 -14.53 13.12 -8.11
CA LYS A 8 -15.30 12.48 -9.18
C LYS A 8 -16.11 11.36 -8.51
N ILE A 9 -17.43 11.42 -8.62
CA ILE A 9 -18.29 10.32 -8.17
C ILE A 9 -17.97 9.11 -9.03
N ILE A 10 -17.45 8.05 -8.41
CA ILE A 10 -17.13 6.81 -9.10
C ILE A 10 -18.42 6.03 -9.27
N ASN A 11 -18.77 5.74 -10.54
CA ASN A 11 -19.88 4.85 -10.83
C ASN A 11 -19.51 3.40 -10.49
N LYS A 12 -20.43 2.62 -9.92
CA LYS A 12 -20.20 1.19 -9.59
C LYS A 12 -19.79 0.34 -10.79
N GLU A 13 -20.19 0.72 -11.99
CA GLU A 13 -19.86 0.01 -13.23
C GLU A 13 -18.55 0.49 -13.89
N GLU A 14 -17.90 1.53 -13.35
CA GLU A 14 -16.65 2.05 -13.92
C GLU A 14 -15.54 1.03 -13.75
N LYS A 15 -14.86 0.67 -14.86
CA LYS A 15 -13.65 -0.14 -14.81
C LYS A 15 -12.51 0.76 -14.37
N LEU A 16 -11.96 0.47 -13.19
CA LEU A 16 -10.84 1.22 -12.61
C LEU A 16 -9.53 0.48 -12.91
N LYS A 17 -8.46 1.25 -13.12
CA LYS A 17 -7.10 0.73 -13.27
C LYS A 17 -6.25 1.09 -12.06
N TYR A 18 -5.53 0.11 -11.52
CA TYR A 18 -4.73 0.24 -10.31
C TYR A 18 -3.24 0.12 -10.61
N LEU A 19 -2.43 0.85 -9.86
CA LEU A 19 -1.01 0.57 -9.70
C LEU A 19 -0.75 0.01 -8.30
N ILE A 20 -0.21 -1.19 -8.20
CA ILE A 20 0.32 -1.75 -6.96
C ILE A 20 1.80 -1.41 -6.92
N ALA A 21 2.17 -0.53 -6.01
CA ALA A 21 3.52 -0.02 -5.83
C ALA A 21 4.14 -0.62 -4.58
N ILE A 22 5.20 -1.42 -4.74
CA ILE A 22 5.85 -2.17 -3.66
C ILE A 22 7.31 -1.75 -3.56
N PRO A 23 7.68 -0.90 -2.58
CA PRO A 23 9.07 -0.67 -2.25
C PRO A 23 9.72 -1.95 -1.72
N CYS A 24 10.85 -2.37 -2.28
CA CYS A 24 11.53 -3.59 -1.86
C CYS A 24 13.05 -3.41 -1.81
N VAL A 25 13.70 -4.34 -1.12
CA VAL A 25 15.16 -4.39 -0.96
C VAL A 25 15.59 -5.83 -0.73
N ASN A 26 16.81 -6.17 -1.13
CA ASN A 26 17.42 -7.43 -0.68
C ASN A 26 17.68 -7.35 0.83
N ARG A 27 16.82 -8.01 1.59
CA ARG A 27 16.86 -7.97 3.06
C ARG A 27 18.06 -8.72 3.63
N THR A 28 18.66 -9.68 2.89
CA THR A 28 19.85 -10.38 3.34
C THR A 28 21.05 -9.43 3.48
N GLU A 29 21.13 -8.40 2.67
CA GLU A 29 22.13 -7.33 2.80
C GLU A 29 21.96 -6.49 4.08
N ARG A 30 20.86 -6.69 4.80
CA ARG A 30 20.50 -6.02 6.06
C ARG A 30 20.32 -7.01 7.21
N ASN A 31 20.89 -8.21 7.08
CA ASN A 31 20.78 -9.29 8.06
C ASN A 31 19.33 -9.72 8.38
N ALA A 32 18.43 -9.63 7.40
CA ALA A 32 17.05 -10.09 7.49
C ALA A 32 16.72 -11.06 6.36
N LEU A 33 15.64 -11.83 6.50
CA LEU A 33 15.21 -12.78 5.48
C LEU A 33 14.50 -12.06 4.32
N ASN A 34 14.78 -12.45 3.09
CA ASN A 34 13.96 -12.09 1.94
C ASN A 34 12.61 -12.81 2.06
N ILE A 35 11.55 -12.07 1.86
CA ILE A 35 10.17 -12.55 2.02
C ILE A 35 9.24 -12.08 0.92
N ILE A 36 9.73 -11.32 -0.05
CA ILE A 36 8.90 -10.84 -1.16
C ILE A 36 8.38 -11.98 -2.03
N ASP A 37 9.12 -13.08 -2.16
CA ASP A 37 8.66 -14.32 -2.79
C ASP A 37 7.43 -14.88 -2.07
N LYS A 38 7.43 -14.85 -0.73
CA LYS A 38 6.29 -15.27 0.10
C LYS A 38 5.08 -14.34 -0.04
N THR A 39 5.32 -13.05 -0.24
CA THR A 39 4.27 -12.08 -0.57
C THR A 39 3.60 -12.46 -1.90
N PHE A 40 4.38 -12.78 -2.92
CA PHE A 40 3.85 -13.20 -4.22
C PHE A 40 3.16 -14.57 -4.17
N GLU A 41 3.68 -15.55 -3.43
CA GLU A 41 2.96 -16.80 -3.13
C GLU A 41 1.61 -16.53 -2.46
N GLY A 42 1.56 -15.54 -1.56
CA GLY A 42 0.33 -15.09 -0.92
C GLY A 42 -0.66 -14.48 -1.91
N PHE A 43 -0.19 -13.65 -2.85
CA PHE A 43 -1.00 -13.07 -3.93
C PHE A 43 -1.59 -14.17 -4.83
N GLU A 44 -0.77 -15.16 -5.18
CA GLU A 44 -1.21 -16.31 -5.98
C GLU A 44 -2.30 -17.11 -5.25
N LYS A 45 -2.06 -17.51 -4.00
CA LYS A 45 -3.05 -18.23 -3.18
C LYS A 45 -4.35 -17.45 -2.97
N ALA A 46 -4.27 -16.13 -2.96
CA ALA A 46 -5.43 -15.25 -2.84
C ALA A 46 -6.18 -15.04 -4.17
N GLY A 47 -5.73 -15.65 -5.27
CA GLY A 47 -6.32 -15.50 -6.59
C GLY A 47 -6.15 -14.11 -7.20
N MET A 48 -5.16 -13.35 -6.71
CA MET A 48 -4.97 -11.96 -7.15
C MET A 48 -4.57 -11.87 -8.62
N PHE A 49 -3.74 -12.81 -9.09
CA PHE A 49 -3.26 -12.81 -10.47
C PHE A 49 -4.32 -13.26 -11.49
N GLU A 50 -5.33 -14.00 -11.06
CA GLU A 50 -6.49 -14.43 -11.86
C GLU A 50 -7.60 -13.35 -11.91
N SER A 51 -7.46 -12.28 -11.12
CA SER A 51 -8.45 -11.20 -11.08
C SER A 51 -8.65 -10.56 -12.46
N GLU A 52 -9.91 -10.24 -12.78
CA GLU A 52 -10.31 -9.46 -13.96
C GLU A 52 -10.14 -7.95 -13.76
N ILE A 53 -9.86 -7.51 -12.54
CA ILE A 53 -9.55 -6.11 -12.24
C ILE A 53 -8.23 -5.74 -12.94
N ASP A 54 -8.21 -4.57 -13.60
CA ASP A 54 -7.02 -4.08 -14.31
C ASP A 54 -6.02 -3.47 -13.32
N PHE A 55 -4.84 -4.07 -13.22
CA PHE A 55 -3.76 -3.55 -12.40
C PHE A 55 -2.38 -3.91 -12.95
N ASP A 56 -1.44 -3.01 -12.70
CA ASP A 56 -0.01 -3.24 -12.90
C ASP A 56 0.67 -3.34 -11.53
N ILE A 57 1.75 -4.13 -11.41
CA ILE A 57 2.61 -4.20 -10.23
C ILE A 57 3.95 -3.59 -10.58
N ILE A 58 4.44 -2.67 -9.74
CA ILE A 58 5.80 -2.14 -9.86
C ILE A 58 6.54 -2.34 -8.55
N LEU A 59 7.62 -3.10 -8.61
CA LEU A 59 8.58 -3.25 -7.53
C LEU A 59 9.59 -2.10 -7.60
N PHE A 60 9.65 -1.26 -6.58
CA PHE A 60 10.64 -0.19 -6.46
C PHE A 60 11.84 -0.72 -5.68
N GLU A 61 12.81 -1.24 -6.42
CA GLU A 61 14.00 -1.87 -5.87
C GLU A 61 15.04 -0.82 -5.45
N SER A 62 15.55 -0.92 -4.23
CA SER A 62 16.34 0.13 -3.55
C SER A 62 17.86 0.08 -3.82
N GLY A 63 18.29 -0.47 -4.95
CA GLY A 63 19.70 -0.52 -5.36
C GLY A 63 20.50 -1.58 -4.61
N SER A 64 19.92 -2.76 -4.40
CA SER A 64 20.60 -3.92 -3.85
C SER A 64 21.72 -4.41 -4.78
N ILE A 65 22.80 -4.91 -4.23
CA ILE A 65 23.93 -5.46 -4.98
C ILE A 65 23.52 -6.78 -5.65
N ASP A 66 22.98 -7.68 -4.85
CA ASP A 66 22.43 -8.95 -5.35
C ASP A 66 20.91 -8.82 -5.56
N LYS A 67 20.49 -9.00 -6.80
CA LYS A 67 19.08 -8.92 -7.24
C LYS A 67 18.48 -10.31 -7.50
N SER A 68 19.20 -11.38 -7.25
CA SER A 68 18.73 -12.74 -7.47
C SER A 68 17.43 -13.06 -6.70
N TYR A 69 17.19 -12.35 -5.61
CA TYR A 69 15.95 -12.46 -4.83
C TYR A 69 14.68 -12.03 -5.58
N LEU A 70 14.81 -11.45 -6.77
CA LEU A 70 13.70 -11.07 -7.65
C LEU A 70 13.56 -11.99 -8.89
N ASN A 71 14.41 -13.02 -9.03
CA ASN A 71 14.39 -13.88 -10.24
C ASN A 71 13.04 -14.58 -10.44
N PHE A 72 12.29 -14.86 -9.39
CA PHE A 72 10.96 -15.48 -9.46
C PHE A 72 9.93 -14.63 -10.22
N ILE A 73 10.15 -13.31 -10.36
CA ILE A 73 9.22 -12.39 -11.02
C ILE A 73 8.96 -12.76 -12.49
N GLU A 74 9.98 -13.25 -13.21
CA GLU A 74 9.83 -13.64 -14.62
C GLU A 74 8.91 -14.86 -14.77
N GLU A 75 8.91 -15.77 -13.79
CA GLU A 75 7.97 -16.89 -13.76
C GLU A 75 6.53 -16.38 -13.62
N TYR A 76 6.28 -15.46 -12.69
CA TYR A 76 4.93 -14.89 -12.49
C TYR A 76 4.45 -14.10 -13.70
N LYS A 77 5.31 -13.31 -14.35
CA LYS A 77 4.97 -12.61 -15.60
C LYS A 77 4.52 -13.57 -16.68
N THR A 78 5.28 -14.64 -16.87
CA THR A 78 5.00 -15.64 -17.90
C THR A 78 3.72 -16.42 -17.61
N LYS A 79 3.55 -16.86 -16.36
CA LYS A 79 2.43 -17.68 -15.92
C LYS A 79 1.10 -16.93 -16.01
N TYR A 80 1.05 -15.71 -15.53
CA TYR A 80 -0.20 -14.95 -15.37
C TYR A 80 -0.43 -13.88 -16.43
N LYS A 81 0.54 -13.62 -17.29
CA LYS A 81 0.49 -12.55 -18.32
C LYS A 81 0.12 -11.17 -17.73
N LYS A 82 0.54 -10.94 -16.48
CA LYS A 82 0.33 -9.67 -15.78
C LYS A 82 1.50 -8.72 -15.96
N ASN A 83 1.21 -7.45 -15.96
CA ASN A 83 2.23 -6.40 -16.04
C ASN A 83 2.92 -6.25 -14.68
N ILE A 84 4.06 -6.91 -14.52
CA ILE A 84 4.92 -6.80 -13.34
C ILE A 84 6.24 -6.20 -13.78
N PHE A 85 6.62 -5.06 -13.21
CA PHE A 85 7.84 -4.34 -13.55
C PHE A 85 8.74 -4.20 -12.33
N ILE A 86 10.05 -4.13 -12.57
CA ILE A 86 11.03 -3.79 -11.56
C ILE A 86 11.61 -2.41 -11.94
N TYR A 87 11.43 -1.43 -11.06
CA TYR A 87 11.99 -0.09 -11.20
C TYR A 87 13.18 0.06 -10.26
N GLU A 88 14.36 -0.22 -10.81
CA GLU A 88 15.60 -0.30 -10.05
C GLU A 88 16.20 1.06 -9.74
N SER A 89 16.84 1.18 -8.57
CA SER A 89 17.80 2.24 -8.30
C SER A 89 19.20 1.83 -8.76
N ASN A 90 19.94 2.77 -9.27
CA ASN A 90 21.38 2.58 -9.63
C ASN A 90 22.32 2.80 -8.45
N LYS A 91 21.79 3.14 -7.28
CA LYS A 91 22.53 3.32 -6.03
C LYS A 91 21.73 2.78 -4.85
N LYS A 92 22.41 2.34 -3.82
CA LYS A 92 21.78 1.88 -2.58
C LYS A 92 20.96 3.01 -1.93
N GLU A 93 19.69 2.74 -1.68
CA GLU A 93 18.75 3.68 -1.08
C GLU A 93 18.27 3.17 0.29
N ASN A 94 17.93 4.09 1.18
CA ASN A 94 17.14 3.76 2.36
C ASN A 94 15.64 3.76 2.03
N ALA A 95 14.81 3.34 2.97
CA ALA A 95 13.36 3.24 2.78
C ALA A 95 12.73 4.60 2.38
N ASN A 96 13.18 5.72 2.96
CA ASN A 96 12.66 7.04 2.66
C ASN A 96 12.99 7.47 1.22
N THR A 97 14.24 7.24 0.79
CA THR A 97 14.70 7.56 -0.57
C THR A 97 13.95 6.73 -1.61
N ASN A 98 13.81 5.44 -1.35
CA ASN A 98 13.08 4.54 -2.25
C ASN A 98 11.60 4.94 -2.36
N THR A 99 10.94 5.24 -1.24
CA THR A 99 9.56 5.74 -1.23
C THR A 99 9.43 7.08 -1.95
N HIS A 100 10.39 7.99 -1.77
CA HIS A 100 10.38 9.26 -2.50
C HIS A 100 10.51 9.04 -4.01
N ARG A 101 11.40 8.15 -4.45
CA ARG A 101 11.57 7.76 -5.85
C ARG A 101 10.30 7.15 -6.43
N MET A 102 9.62 6.30 -5.67
CA MET A 102 8.30 5.78 -6.02
C MET A 102 7.29 6.91 -6.25
N PHE A 103 7.20 7.89 -5.37
CA PHE A 103 6.29 9.02 -5.54
C PHE A 103 6.66 9.89 -6.76
N LEU A 104 7.95 10.11 -7.02
CA LEU A 104 8.39 10.82 -8.22
C LEU A 104 8.02 10.06 -9.50
N TYR A 105 8.11 8.74 -9.49
CA TYR A 105 7.65 7.91 -10.60
C TYR A 105 6.14 8.07 -10.82
N ILE A 106 5.33 7.87 -9.77
CA ILE A 106 3.87 8.00 -9.84
C ILE A 106 3.47 9.39 -10.37
N ARG A 107 4.14 10.45 -9.92
CA ARG A 107 3.89 11.82 -10.39
C ARG A 107 4.15 12.00 -11.90
N LYS A 108 5.10 11.24 -12.47
CA LYS A 108 5.47 11.32 -13.89
C LYS A 108 4.54 10.51 -14.80
N VAL A 109 3.79 9.57 -14.24
CA VAL A 109 2.80 8.80 -15.00
C VAL A 109 1.76 9.75 -15.57
N PRO A 110 1.32 9.57 -16.82
CA PRO A 110 0.28 10.40 -17.42
C PRO A 110 -0.98 10.47 -16.55
N LYS A 111 -1.61 11.63 -16.49
CA LYS A 111 -2.88 11.78 -15.77
C LYS A 111 -3.91 10.79 -16.28
N ASN A 112 -4.66 10.21 -15.36
CA ASN A 112 -5.72 9.23 -15.65
C ASN A 112 -5.21 7.89 -16.25
N TYR A 113 -3.91 7.60 -16.18
CA TYR A 113 -3.41 6.29 -16.57
C TYR A 113 -3.73 5.24 -15.50
N TYR A 114 -3.60 5.61 -14.23
CA TYR A 114 -4.12 4.85 -13.08
C TYR A 114 -5.17 5.69 -12.35
N ASP A 115 -6.24 5.06 -11.93
CA ASP A 115 -7.28 5.68 -11.12
C ASP A 115 -6.87 5.71 -9.64
N PHE A 116 -6.20 4.64 -9.18
CA PHE A 116 -5.72 4.51 -7.81
C PHE A 116 -4.34 3.87 -7.73
N ILE A 117 -3.63 4.26 -6.69
CA ILE A 117 -2.36 3.66 -6.28
C ILE A 117 -2.62 2.85 -5.01
N VAL A 118 -2.18 1.59 -5.01
CA VAL A 118 -2.10 0.72 -3.84
C VAL A 118 -0.62 0.67 -3.45
N TRP A 119 -0.24 1.45 -2.45
CA TRP A 119 1.09 1.34 -1.86
C TRP A 119 1.08 0.22 -0.84
N MET A 120 1.94 -0.77 -1.02
CA MET A 120 1.97 -1.99 -0.24
C MET A 120 3.40 -2.32 0.17
N ASP A 121 3.59 -2.80 1.40
CA ASP A 121 4.89 -3.31 1.85
C ASP A 121 5.21 -4.66 1.19
N ASP A 122 6.50 -5.04 1.19
CA ASP A 122 6.99 -6.28 0.55
C ASP A 122 6.86 -7.53 1.46
N ASP A 123 6.20 -7.41 2.62
CA ASP A 123 6.03 -8.44 3.64
C ASP A 123 4.58 -8.60 4.14
N VAL A 124 3.67 -8.73 3.19
CA VAL A 124 2.24 -8.80 3.48
C VAL A 124 1.58 -10.06 2.92
N PHE A 125 0.54 -10.52 3.61
CA PHE A 125 -0.48 -11.41 3.06
C PHE A 125 -1.73 -10.60 2.73
N VAL A 126 -2.42 -10.98 1.66
CA VAL A 126 -3.69 -10.36 1.26
C VAL A 126 -4.84 -11.36 1.42
N CYS A 127 -6.07 -10.83 1.56
CA CYS A 127 -7.25 -11.67 1.63
C CYS A 127 -7.57 -12.33 0.28
N GLN A 128 -8.39 -13.37 0.29
CA GLN A 128 -8.90 -14.01 -0.92
C GLN A 128 -9.57 -12.96 -1.82
N LYS A 129 -9.31 -13.04 -3.14
CA LYS A 129 -9.82 -12.08 -4.14
C LYS A 129 -9.57 -10.62 -3.74
N PHE A 130 -8.34 -10.35 -3.34
CA PHE A 130 -7.94 -9.03 -2.82
C PHE A 130 -8.31 -7.89 -3.75
N MET A 131 -8.09 -8.03 -5.07
CA MET A 131 -8.35 -6.94 -6.01
C MET A 131 -9.83 -6.63 -6.14
N GLU A 132 -10.69 -7.64 -6.15
CA GLU A 132 -12.15 -7.48 -6.19
C GLU A 132 -12.66 -6.81 -4.91
N ASN A 133 -12.10 -7.22 -3.76
CA ASN A 133 -12.45 -6.62 -2.47
C ASN A 133 -11.98 -5.17 -2.37
N ALA A 134 -10.76 -4.86 -2.82
CA ALA A 134 -10.24 -3.51 -2.85
C ALA A 134 -11.04 -2.61 -3.81
N ASP A 135 -11.38 -3.11 -5.00
CA ASP A 135 -12.19 -2.40 -5.99
C ASP A 135 -13.60 -2.11 -5.45
N ALA A 136 -14.27 -3.12 -4.90
CA ALA A 136 -15.60 -2.95 -4.29
C ALA A 136 -15.56 -1.94 -3.14
N TRP A 137 -14.52 -2.01 -2.30
CA TRP A 137 -14.32 -1.08 -1.20
C TRP A 137 -14.11 0.35 -1.69
N ILE A 138 -13.26 0.55 -2.69
CA ILE A 138 -13.01 1.87 -3.29
C ILE A 138 -14.27 2.45 -3.92
N LYS A 139 -14.98 1.68 -4.72
CA LYS A 139 -16.23 2.13 -5.36
C LYS A 139 -17.28 2.57 -4.34
N LYS A 140 -17.31 1.93 -3.18
CA LYS A 140 -18.23 2.29 -2.10
C LYS A 140 -17.79 3.52 -1.31
N TYR A 141 -16.48 3.70 -1.06
CA TYR A 141 -15.99 4.64 -0.05
C TYR A 141 -15.03 5.73 -0.55
N ALA A 142 -14.51 5.64 -1.77
CA ALA A 142 -13.57 6.63 -2.30
C ALA A 142 -14.13 8.05 -2.39
N ASN A 143 -15.46 8.19 -2.43
CA ASN A 143 -16.13 9.50 -2.42
C ASN A 143 -15.98 10.22 -1.06
N PHE A 144 -15.63 9.48 0.00
CA PHE A 144 -15.46 10.02 1.35
C PHE A 144 -14.00 10.24 1.73
N SER A 145 -13.06 9.64 0.99
CA SER A 145 -11.65 9.73 1.32
C SER A 145 -10.79 9.61 0.06
N PHE A 146 -9.88 10.55 -0.13
CA PHE A 146 -8.85 10.50 -1.17
C PHE A 146 -7.66 9.60 -0.77
N PHE A 147 -7.66 9.11 0.47
CA PHE A 147 -6.63 8.28 1.08
C PHE A 147 -7.28 7.35 2.09
N SER A 148 -6.95 6.08 2.02
CA SER A 148 -7.52 5.04 2.88
C SER A 148 -6.51 3.96 3.20
N SER A 149 -6.68 3.29 4.34
CA SER A 149 -5.90 2.11 4.68
C SER A 149 -6.71 0.83 4.48
N LEU A 150 -6.12 -0.14 3.80
CA LEU A 150 -6.67 -1.50 3.68
C LEU A 150 -6.09 -2.44 4.75
N TYR A 151 -5.23 -1.89 5.60
CA TYR A 151 -4.61 -2.57 6.74
C TYR A 151 -5.03 -1.90 8.05
N VAL A 152 -5.39 -2.72 9.03
CA VAL A 152 -5.81 -2.27 10.36
C VAL A 152 -4.96 -2.94 11.43
N PRO A 153 -3.92 -2.28 11.94
CA PRO A 153 -3.10 -2.84 13.01
C PRO A 153 -3.90 -2.97 14.32
N TYR A 154 -3.51 -3.90 15.16
CA TYR A 154 -4.12 -4.20 16.46
C TYR A 154 -4.40 -2.97 17.35
N ARG A 155 -3.56 -1.94 17.24
CA ARG A 155 -3.64 -0.73 18.07
C ARG A 155 -4.43 0.42 17.44
N THR A 156 -5.13 0.20 16.34
CA THR A 156 -5.93 1.26 15.74
C THR A 156 -7.17 1.53 16.58
N TYR A 157 -7.25 2.72 17.15
CA TYR A 157 -8.43 3.19 17.86
C TYR A 157 -9.46 3.71 16.86
N PHE A 158 -10.64 3.11 16.87
CA PHE A 158 -11.71 3.49 15.98
C PHE A 158 -12.55 4.60 16.59
N ILE A 159 -12.87 5.61 15.79
CA ILE A 159 -13.76 6.69 16.16
C ILE A 159 -15.04 6.53 15.35
N ASN A 160 -16.07 5.93 15.89
CA ASN A 160 -17.38 5.76 15.25
C ASN A 160 -17.34 5.16 13.84
N GLY A 161 -17.72 3.93 13.68
CA GLY A 161 -17.80 3.27 12.38
C GLY A 161 -19.02 2.38 12.30
N SER A 162 -19.64 2.33 11.13
CA SER A 162 -20.45 1.17 10.77
C SER A 162 -19.51 -0.03 10.63
N LEU A 163 -20.05 -1.24 10.69
CA LEU A 163 -19.26 -2.50 10.65
C LEU A 163 -18.30 -2.62 9.47
N ASN A 164 -18.41 -1.76 8.44
CA ASN A 164 -17.67 -1.87 7.18
C ASN A 164 -16.68 -0.75 6.90
N VAL A 165 -16.86 0.42 7.50
CA VAL A 165 -15.93 1.54 7.42
C VAL A 165 -15.68 2.03 8.81
N GLN A 166 -14.44 1.92 9.22
CA GLN A 166 -14.02 2.53 10.45
C GLN A 166 -13.18 3.77 10.12
N HIS A 167 -13.38 4.79 10.89
CA HIS A 167 -12.58 5.98 10.85
C HIS A 167 -11.53 5.86 11.94
N ALA A 168 -10.26 5.84 11.53
CA ALA A 168 -9.16 5.93 12.47
C ALA A 168 -8.75 7.40 12.66
N ASP A 169 -8.34 7.75 13.87
CA ASP A 169 -7.69 9.03 14.09
C ASP A 169 -6.37 9.06 13.31
N MET A 170 -6.16 10.13 12.56
CA MET A 170 -4.94 10.35 11.79
C MET A 170 -3.67 10.31 12.65
N SER A 171 -3.75 10.66 13.95
CA SER A 171 -2.62 10.58 14.88
C SER A 171 -2.21 9.14 15.19
N ASN A 172 -3.14 8.19 15.05
CA ASN A 172 -2.95 6.77 15.30
C ASN A 172 -2.82 5.95 14.01
N PHE A 173 -2.67 6.60 12.86
CA PHE A 173 -2.40 5.90 11.62
C PHE A 173 -0.99 5.30 11.66
N TYR A 174 -0.95 4.00 11.73
CA TYR A 174 0.26 3.21 11.61
C TYR A 174 0.20 2.41 10.33
N GLY A 175 1.09 2.76 9.43
CA GLY A 175 1.45 1.79 8.43
C GLY A 175 0.90 2.04 7.04
N THR A 176 1.86 2.16 6.18
CA THR A 176 1.76 2.00 4.75
C THR A 176 1.68 0.54 4.35
N CYS A 177 1.53 -0.38 5.31
CA CYS A 177 1.46 -1.81 5.05
C CYS A 177 0.55 -2.13 3.85
N CYS A 178 -0.58 -1.42 3.76
CA CYS A 178 -1.35 -1.29 2.51
C CYS A 178 -2.24 -0.06 2.57
N THR A 179 -1.92 0.94 1.78
CA THR A 179 -2.72 2.15 1.61
C THR A 179 -3.15 2.32 0.16
N ILE A 180 -4.36 2.87 -0.02
CA ILE A 180 -4.89 3.15 -1.33
C ILE A 180 -5.26 4.62 -1.44
N PHE A 181 -4.85 5.27 -2.54
CA PHE A 181 -5.06 6.70 -2.76
C PHE A 181 -5.05 7.07 -4.24
N LYS A 182 -5.59 8.24 -4.56
CA LYS A 182 -5.53 8.79 -5.91
C LYS A 182 -4.10 9.26 -6.25
N PRO A 183 -3.62 9.11 -7.51
CA PRO A 183 -2.24 9.42 -7.90
C PRO A 183 -1.78 10.83 -7.50
N GLU A 184 -2.67 11.82 -7.56
CA GLU A 184 -2.34 13.22 -7.21
C GLU A 184 -1.95 13.42 -5.75
N VAL A 185 -2.27 12.48 -4.86
CA VAL A 185 -1.92 12.55 -3.44
C VAL A 185 -0.41 12.58 -3.22
N VAL A 186 0.38 11.96 -4.12
CA VAL A 186 1.85 11.98 -4.03
C VAL A 186 2.46 13.39 -4.16
N ASN A 187 1.70 14.35 -4.70
CA ASN A 187 2.17 15.73 -4.76
C ASN A 187 2.32 16.38 -3.38
N LEU A 188 1.60 15.89 -2.37
CA LEU A 188 1.64 16.42 -1.01
C LEU A 188 3.02 16.17 -0.35
N PRO A 189 3.53 14.92 -0.27
CA PRO A 189 4.85 14.67 0.25
C PRO A 189 5.95 15.29 -0.63
N ILE A 190 5.84 15.22 -1.96
CA ILE A 190 6.86 15.75 -2.87
C ILE A 190 7.06 17.26 -2.69
N GLN A 191 6.00 18.01 -2.42
CA GLN A 191 6.06 19.47 -2.18
C GLN A 191 6.42 19.82 -0.75
N ASN A 192 6.54 18.87 0.14
CA ASN A 192 6.84 19.12 1.53
C ASN A 192 8.36 19.27 1.74
N TRP A 193 8.79 20.36 2.34
CA TRP A 193 10.22 20.63 2.59
C TRP A 193 10.91 19.50 3.37
N PHE A 194 10.28 18.96 4.38
CA PHE A 194 10.83 17.85 5.16
C PHE A 194 11.00 16.58 4.31
N TRP A 195 10.10 16.35 3.36
CA TRP A 195 10.22 15.22 2.47
C TRP A 195 11.33 15.42 1.43
N GLN A 196 11.53 16.64 0.97
CA GLN A 196 12.62 16.98 0.05
C GLN A 196 14.01 16.83 0.69
N HIS A 197 14.08 16.93 2.02
CA HIS A 197 15.32 16.85 2.81
C HIS A 197 15.36 15.60 3.69
N PHE A 198 14.73 14.51 3.26
CA PHE A 198 14.63 13.27 4.05
C PHE A 198 16.00 12.66 4.40
N GLU A 199 17.06 12.93 3.63
CA GLU A 199 18.43 12.49 3.89
C GLU A 199 18.98 13.03 5.23
N LEU A 200 18.48 14.18 5.67
CA LEU A 200 18.88 14.82 6.93
C LEU A 200 18.17 14.22 8.15
N PHE A 201 17.14 13.39 7.93
CA PHE A 201 16.28 12.94 9.02
C PHE A 201 16.00 11.45 8.88
N ASN A 202 16.32 10.68 9.91
CA ASN A 202 16.06 9.25 9.97
C ASN A 202 14.61 8.98 10.42
N PHE A 203 13.65 9.15 9.49
CA PHE A 203 12.24 9.01 9.80
C PHE A 203 11.58 7.86 9.03
N ASN A 204 10.52 7.30 9.64
CA ASN A 204 9.67 6.31 9.01
C ASN A 204 8.84 6.95 7.88
N PRO A 205 8.84 6.39 6.63
CA PRO A 205 8.06 6.89 5.50
C PRO A 205 6.57 7.08 5.81
N ASP A 206 5.99 6.18 6.59
CA ASP A 206 4.58 6.19 6.97
C ASP A 206 4.19 7.43 7.75
N ALA A 207 4.95 7.71 8.81
CA ALA A 207 4.70 8.87 9.66
C ALA A 207 4.81 10.16 8.86
N ARG A 208 5.75 10.21 7.92
CA ARG A 208 5.94 11.36 7.03
C ARG A 208 4.79 11.57 6.06
N PHE A 209 4.36 10.51 5.40
CA PHE A 209 3.23 10.55 4.50
C PHE A 209 1.98 11.01 5.23
N ARG A 210 1.69 10.40 6.38
CA ARG A 210 0.62 10.81 7.28
C ARG A 210 0.67 12.31 7.62
N ASP A 211 1.84 12.80 8.04
CA ASP A 211 1.99 14.18 8.48
C ASP A 211 1.83 15.17 7.32
N CYS A 212 2.24 14.80 6.11
CA CYS A 212 1.99 15.59 4.91
C CYS A 212 0.49 15.72 4.61
N ILE A 213 -0.24 14.61 4.69
CA ILE A 213 -1.69 14.60 4.50
C ILE A 213 -2.38 15.43 5.57
N ARG A 214 -2.03 15.22 6.83
CA ARG A 214 -2.60 15.93 7.97
C ARG A 214 -2.40 17.45 7.89
N LYS A 215 -1.22 17.91 7.49
CA LYS A 215 -0.93 19.34 7.34
C LYS A 215 -1.76 19.99 6.24
N LYS A 216 -2.00 19.28 5.14
CA LYS A 216 -2.79 19.82 4.02
C LYS A 216 -4.28 19.85 4.31
N PHE A 217 -4.76 18.87 5.06
CA PHE A 217 -6.19 18.67 5.34
C PHE A 217 -6.43 18.77 6.86
N THR A 218 -6.27 19.96 7.40
CA THR A 218 -6.46 20.24 8.84
C THR A 218 -7.86 19.86 9.36
N SER A 219 -8.85 19.78 8.47
CA SER A 219 -10.19 19.31 8.80
C SER A 219 -10.32 17.78 8.82
N LEU A 220 -9.39 17.04 8.21
CA LEU A 220 -9.39 15.59 8.17
C LEU A 220 -8.70 15.04 9.43
N LYS A 221 -9.44 14.93 10.50
CA LYS A 221 -9.00 14.22 11.70
C LYS A 221 -9.11 12.70 11.57
N LYS A 222 -9.74 12.20 10.51
CA LYS A 222 -10.10 10.80 10.35
C LYS A 222 -9.68 10.30 8.98
N ILE A 223 -9.21 9.06 8.91
CA ILE A 223 -8.98 8.31 7.67
C ILE A 223 -9.99 7.17 7.58
N CYS A 224 -10.38 6.80 6.38
CA CYS A 224 -11.14 5.58 6.16
C CYS A 224 -10.19 4.37 6.25
N VAL A 225 -10.62 3.35 6.96
CA VAL A 225 -9.90 2.07 7.05
C VAL A 225 -10.86 0.93 6.74
N SER A 226 -10.39 -0.07 6.00
CA SER A 226 -11.19 -1.27 5.75
C SER A 226 -11.36 -2.08 7.04
N TYR A 227 -12.57 -2.55 7.27
CA TYR A 227 -12.84 -3.47 8.38
C TYR A 227 -13.79 -4.56 7.90
N PRO A 228 -13.37 -5.81 7.96
CA PRO A 228 -12.06 -6.29 8.43
C PRO A 228 -10.89 -5.84 7.56
N SER A 229 -9.66 -6.03 8.04
CA SER A 229 -8.45 -5.73 7.30
C SER A 229 -8.32 -6.64 6.07
N LEU A 230 -8.03 -6.07 4.91
CA LEU A 230 -7.78 -6.84 3.69
C LEU A 230 -6.35 -7.38 3.60
N VAL A 231 -5.49 -6.90 4.48
CA VAL A 231 -4.05 -7.20 4.47
C VAL A 231 -3.58 -7.55 5.88
N GLN A 232 -2.65 -8.49 5.96
CA GLN A 232 -1.94 -8.88 7.18
C GLN A 232 -0.45 -8.72 6.97
N HIS A 233 0.23 -7.96 7.83
CA HIS A 233 1.69 -7.91 7.87
C HIS A 233 2.26 -9.24 8.38
N MET A 234 3.32 -9.75 7.72
CA MET A 234 3.91 -11.06 8.07
C MET A 234 4.63 -11.05 9.42
N ASN A 235 4.99 -9.89 9.94
CA ASN A 235 5.72 -9.71 11.21
C ASN A 235 7.09 -10.43 11.27
N ILE A 236 7.72 -10.62 10.13
CA ILE A 236 9.03 -11.23 10.01
C ILE A 236 10.05 -10.10 9.98
N GLY A 237 10.82 -9.94 11.04
CA GLY A 237 11.92 -8.99 11.23
C GLY A 237 11.96 -7.73 10.35
N SER A 238 12.05 -6.57 10.94
CA SER A 238 12.12 -5.32 10.18
C SER A 238 13.48 -5.12 9.51
N SER A 239 13.49 -4.87 8.20
CA SER A 239 14.70 -4.44 7.47
C SER A 239 15.17 -3.03 7.85
N ILE A 240 14.33 -2.27 8.54
CA ILE A 240 14.61 -0.87 8.94
C ILE A 240 15.28 -0.83 10.32
N TYR A 241 14.88 -1.71 11.24
CA TYR A 241 15.23 -1.59 12.65
C TYR A 241 16.21 -2.65 13.16
N ASN A 242 16.81 -3.50 12.33
CA ASN A 242 17.66 -4.62 12.74
C ASN A 242 17.06 -5.48 13.87
N ASN A 243 15.76 -5.50 14.00
CA ASN A 243 15.08 -6.09 15.13
C ASN A 243 14.67 -7.52 14.77
N LYS A 244 15.34 -8.50 15.37
CA LYS A 244 15.01 -9.93 15.23
C LYS A 244 13.70 -10.31 15.93
N ASN A 245 13.10 -9.41 16.69
CA ASN A 245 11.89 -9.68 17.45
C ASN A 245 10.65 -9.46 16.60
N VAL A 246 9.80 -10.48 16.55
CA VAL A 246 8.45 -10.39 15.96
C VAL A 246 7.68 -9.27 16.64
N ASN A 247 7.37 -8.22 15.90
CA ASN A 247 6.63 -7.08 16.44
C ASN A 247 5.14 -7.42 16.54
N LYS A 248 4.70 -7.92 17.70
CA LYS A 248 3.29 -8.28 17.95
C LYS A 248 2.30 -7.14 17.69
N GLY A 249 2.75 -5.89 17.68
CA GLY A 249 1.93 -4.71 17.43
C GLY A 249 1.46 -4.54 15.98
N HIS A 250 2.04 -5.28 15.03
CA HIS A 250 1.67 -5.25 13.61
C HIS A 250 0.70 -6.37 13.22
N LYS A 251 0.32 -7.24 14.16
CA LYS A 251 -0.69 -8.26 13.90
C LYS A 251 -2.07 -7.61 13.80
N CYS A 252 -2.81 -7.93 12.76
CA CYS A 252 -4.20 -7.54 12.61
C CYS A 252 -5.10 -8.58 13.29
N ASN A 253 -5.96 -8.15 14.21
CA ASN A 253 -6.89 -9.07 14.89
C ASN A 253 -8.08 -9.47 14.02
N ASN A 254 -8.34 -8.69 12.97
CA ASN A 254 -9.54 -8.79 12.16
C ASN A 254 -9.20 -9.06 10.69
N PHE A 255 -8.05 -9.68 10.44
CA PHE A 255 -7.70 -10.11 9.09
C PHE A 255 -8.63 -11.27 8.71
N VAL A 256 -9.34 -11.06 7.64
CA VAL A 256 -10.19 -12.08 7.03
C VAL A 256 -9.28 -12.92 6.15
N GLY A 257 -8.73 -13.99 6.68
CA GLY A 257 -7.73 -14.82 6.03
C GLY A 257 -8.01 -15.17 4.56
N VAL A 258 -7.20 -16.05 3.99
CA VAL A 258 -7.22 -16.44 2.58
C VAL A 258 -8.58 -17.01 2.11
N ASP A 259 -9.45 -17.37 3.06
CA ASP A 259 -10.69 -18.14 2.81
C ASP A 259 -11.98 -17.31 2.79
N VAL A 260 -11.91 -15.98 2.83
CA VAL A 260 -13.13 -15.16 2.89
C VAL A 260 -13.60 -14.69 1.52
N ASP A 261 -14.83 -15.08 1.20
CA ASP A 261 -15.53 -14.67 -0.02
C ASP A 261 -15.71 -13.13 -0.07
N PRO A 262 -15.41 -12.46 -1.20
CA PRO A 262 -15.68 -11.04 -1.42
C PRO A 262 -17.11 -10.61 -1.12
N LYS A 263 -18.08 -11.48 -1.30
CA LYS A 263 -19.49 -11.27 -0.92
C LYS A 263 -19.70 -10.98 0.57
N PHE A 264 -18.69 -11.27 1.40
CA PHE A 264 -18.72 -10.86 2.80
C PHE A 264 -18.96 -9.35 2.96
N TYR A 265 -18.31 -8.53 2.12
CA TYR A 265 -18.46 -7.06 2.15
C TYR A 265 -19.77 -6.57 1.54
N GLU A 266 -20.37 -7.32 0.61
CA GLU A 266 -21.67 -6.99 0.04
C GLU A 266 -22.81 -7.25 1.02
N ASN A 267 -22.66 -8.24 1.89
CA ASN A 267 -23.70 -8.72 2.81
C ASN A 267 -23.69 -8.05 4.18
N ILE A 268 -22.66 -7.27 4.52
CA ILE A 268 -22.64 -6.51 5.75
C ILE A 268 -23.39 -5.19 5.52
N LYS A 269 -24.66 -5.14 5.89
CA LYS A 269 -25.51 -3.94 5.85
C LYS A 269 -25.24 -3.02 7.04
#